data_6532613b69a6990bc9fc7d957a4dcfb0
#
_entry.id   6532613b69a6990bc9fc7d957a4dcfb0
#
_cell.length_a   1.000
_cell.length_b   1.000
_cell.length_c   1.000
_cell.angle_alpha   90.00
_cell.angle_beta   90.00
_cell.angle_gamma   90.00
#
_symmetry.space_group_name_H-M   'P 1'
#
loop_
_entity.id
_entity.type
_entity.pdbx_description
1 polymer ?
#
loop_
_entity_poly.entity_id
_entity_poly.type
_entity_poly.pdbx_seq_one_letter_code
_entity_poly.pdbx_strand_id
1 'polypeptide(L)'
;VYVDKTELVYRMVKTGKYYFLSRPRRFGKSLLVSTLRSYFEGRKDLFEGLAMAQLEKDWAQYPVLHFSLSLKRIVTIEDVGYLLDSLLRDFEKIYGVEPGTAKTQYGIRMKDLVLRAGAQTGQKVVLLIDEYDAPILDTMHDDKLMDAVRHQLRDFYSPIKDLDSKLQFVFITGKIG
;
A
#
# COMPACT_ATOMS: atom_id res chain seq x y z
N VAL A 1 -18.15 -8.02 -19.12
CA VAL A 1 -17.08 -8.68 -19.86
C VAL A 1 -15.73 -8.20 -19.36
N TYR A 2 -14.93 -9.11 -18.88
CA TYR A 2 -13.57 -8.81 -18.43
C TYR A 2 -12.63 -8.64 -19.63
N VAL A 3 -11.97 -7.49 -19.70
CA VAL A 3 -10.93 -7.27 -20.72
C VAL A 3 -9.58 -7.54 -20.06
N ASP A 4 -8.83 -8.48 -20.62
CA ASP A 4 -7.53 -8.86 -20.08
C ASP A 4 -6.50 -7.75 -20.34
N LYS A 5 -6.09 -7.09 -19.25
CA LYS A 5 -5.06 -6.04 -19.27
C LYS A 5 -3.81 -6.47 -18.50
N THR A 6 -3.67 -7.76 -18.21
CA THR A 6 -2.54 -8.24 -17.40
C THR A 6 -1.19 -8.06 -18.10
N GLU A 7 -1.15 -7.97 -19.42
CA GLU A 7 0.08 -7.63 -20.14
C GLU A 7 0.59 -6.25 -19.74
N LEU A 8 -0.32 -5.27 -19.62
CA LEU A 8 0.04 -3.91 -19.19
C LEU A 8 0.55 -3.91 -17.75
N VAL A 9 -0.08 -4.69 -16.88
CA VAL A 9 0.37 -4.85 -15.50
C VAL A 9 1.76 -5.48 -15.46
N TYR A 10 2.00 -6.51 -16.27
CA TYR A 10 3.31 -7.16 -16.36
C TYR A 10 4.39 -6.16 -16.77
N ARG A 11 4.14 -5.37 -17.81
CA ARG A 11 5.09 -4.33 -18.24
C ARG A 11 5.37 -3.33 -17.12
N MET A 12 4.32 -2.90 -16.42
CA MET A 12 4.43 -1.95 -15.33
C MET A 12 5.36 -2.46 -14.22
N VAL A 13 5.17 -3.71 -13.78
CA VAL A 13 5.97 -4.28 -12.69
C VAL A 13 7.40 -4.60 -13.11
N LYS A 14 7.67 -4.79 -14.41
CA LYS A 14 9.02 -5.08 -14.92
C LYS A 14 9.81 -3.83 -15.26
N THR A 15 9.14 -2.70 -15.56
CA THR A 15 9.83 -1.49 -16.05
C THR A 15 9.98 -0.40 -15.00
N GLY A 16 9.21 -0.42 -13.93
CA GLY A 16 9.25 0.62 -12.92
C GLY A 16 9.08 0.08 -11.51
N LYS A 17 9.22 0.96 -10.54
CA LYS A 17 9.17 0.61 -9.13
C LYS A 17 8.14 1.44 -8.38
N TYR A 18 8.07 2.75 -8.64
CA TYR A 18 7.16 3.67 -7.97
C TYR A 18 6.11 4.17 -8.94
N TYR A 19 4.85 3.97 -8.60
CA TYR A 19 3.74 4.42 -9.43
C TYR A 19 2.70 5.14 -8.57
N PHE A 20 2.17 6.19 -9.12
CA PHE A 20 1.06 6.94 -8.54
C PHE A 20 -0.08 6.99 -9.56
N LEU A 21 -1.26 6.57 -9.16
CA LEU A 21 -2.45 6.63 -9.99
C LEU A 21 -3.49 7.55 -9.36
N SER A 22 -3.74 8.69 -10.01
CA SER A 22 -4.80 9.61 -9.62
C SER A 22 -5.96 9.44 -10.58
N ARG A 23 -7.04 8.83 -10.12
CA ARG A 23 -8.22 8.61 -10.95
C ARG A 23 -9.50 8.60 -10.14
N PRO A 24 -10.65 9.01 -10.74
CA PRO A 24 -11.95 8.85 -10.11
C PRO A 24 -12.26 7.39 -9.82
N ARG A 25 -13.11 7.17 -8.84
CA ARG A 25 -13.44 5.88 -8.22
C ARG A 25 -13.81 4.74 -9.18
N ARG A 26 -14.25 5.03 -10.42
CA ARG A 26 -14.92 4.05 -11.30
C ARG A 26 -14.04 3.46 -12.38
N PHE A 27 -12.71 3.61 -12.32
CA PHE A 27 -11.84 3.21 -13.43
C PHE A 27 -11.02 1.95 -13.16
N GLY A 28 -11.60 0.96 -12.47
CA GLY A 28 -10.93 -0.32 -12.25
C GLY A 28 -9.73 -0.25 -11.31
N LYS A 29 -9.64 0.79 -10.50
CA LYS A 29 -8.56 1.00 -9.55
C LYS A 29 -8.45 -0.12 -8.53
N SER A 30 -9.58 -0.55 -7.96
CA SER A 30 -9.62 -1.65 -7.01
C SER A 30 -9.19 -2.97 -7.64
N LEU A 31 -9.59 -3.19 -8.90
CA LEU A 31 -9.18 -4.37 -9.64
C LEU A 31 -7.67 -4.36 -9.90
N LEU A 32 -7.11 -3.20 -10.23
CA LEU A 32 -5.67 -3.07 -10.46
C LEU A 32 -4.89 -3.37 -9.17
N VAL A 33 -5.31 -2.82 -8.03
CA VAL A 33 -4.65 -3.06 -6.75
C VAL A 33 -4.72 -4.55 -6.38
N SER A 34 -5.88 -5.19 -6.53
CA SER A 34 -6.01 -6.62 -6.24
C SER A 34 -5.20 -7.49 -7.20
N THR A 35 -5.10 -7.09 -8.47
CA THR A 35 -4.27 -7.78 -9.45
C THR A 35 -2.79 -7.70 -9.07
N LEU A 36 -2.31 -6.53 -8.71
CA LEU A 36 -0.93 -6.34 -8.27
C LEU A 36 -0.63 -7.16 -7.02
N ARG A 37 -1.55 -7.17 -6.06
CA ARG A 37 -1.40 -7.96 -4.84
C ARG A 37 -1.27 -9.44 -5.17
N SER A 38 -2.16 -9.98 -5.98
CA SER A 38 -2.15 -11.40 -6.38
C SER A 38 -0.88 -11.76 -7.14
N TYR A 39 -0.43 -10.86 -8.03
CA TYR A 39 0.81 -11.07 -8.77
C TYR A 39 2.02 -11.17 -7.84
N PHE A 40 2.18 -10.21 -6.92
CA PHE A 40 3.33 -10.19 -6.03
C PHE A 40 3.26 -11.24 -4.93
N GLU A 41 2.06 -11.76 -4.64
CA GLU A 41 1.90 -12.92 -3.75
C GLU A 41 2.20 -14.24 -4.45
N GLY A 42 2.53 -14.19 -5.74
CA GLY A 42 2.89 -15.38 -6.52
C GLY A 42 1.69 -16.27 -6.88
N ARG A 43 0.49 -15.70 -6.91
CA ARG A 43 -0.75 -16.45 -7.15
C ARG A 43 -0.96 -16.74 -8.63
N LYS A 44 -0.08 -17.57 -9.21
CA LYS A 44 -0.16 -17.98 -10.61
C LYS A 44 -1.52 -18.55 -10.98
N ASP A 45 -2.15 -19.27 -10.06
CA ASP A 45 -3.45 -19.89 -10.24
C ASP A 45 -4.54 -18.89 -10.63
N LEU A 46 -4.44 -17.64 -10.15
CA LEU A 46 -5.42 -16.59 -10.45
C LEU A 46 -5.25 -15.97 -11.83
N PHE A 47 -4.15 -16.27 -12.51
CA PHE A 47 -3.84 -15.70 -13.82
C PHE A 47 -3.98 -16.70 -14.97
N GLU A 48 -4.47 -17.90 -14.71
CA GLU A 48 -4.68 -18.92 -15.75
C GLU A 48 -5.58 -18.37 -16.86
N GLY A 49 -5.18 -18.56 -18.10
CA GLY A 49 -5.90 -18.06 -19.27
C GLY A 49 -5.68 -16.58 -19.58
N LEU A 50 -4.90 -15.87 -18.75
CA LEU A 50 -4.60 -14.46 -18.96
C LEU A 50 -3.19 -14.29 -19.55
N ALA A 51 -2.96 -13.13 -20.18
CA ALA A 51 -1.68 -12.83 -20.84
C ALA A 51 -0.49 -12.96 -19.89
N MET A 52 -0.63 -12.52 -18.65
CA MET A 52 0.46 -12.56 -17.67
C MET A 52 0.95 -13.99 -17.39
N ALA A 53 0.06 -14.98 -17.45
CA ALA A 53 0.44 -16.36 -17.23
C ALA A 53 1.44 -16.88 -18.29
N GLN A 54 1.40 -16.30 -19.50
CA GLN A 54 2.34 -16.61 -20.57
C GLN A 54 3.66 -15.85 -20.44
N LEU A 55 3.62 -14.66 -19.84
CA LEU A 55 4.76 -13.75 -19.81
C LEU A 55 5.63 -13.98 -18.58
N GLU A 56 5.02 -14.17 -17.40
CA GLU A 56 5.79 -14.36 -16.17
C GLU A 56 6.23 -15.82 -16.04
N LYS A 57 7.52 -16.01 -15.76
CA LYS A 57 8.11 -17.35 -15.65
C LYS A 57 8.40 -17.76 -14.21
N ASP A 58 8.72 -16.80 -13.34
CA ASP A 58 9.25 -17.09 -12.01
C ASP A 58 8.20 -17.14 -10.90
N TRP A 59 7.18 -16.28 -10.98
CA TRP A 59 6.12 -16.19 -9.97
C TRP A 59 6.66 -16.12 -8.54
N ALA A 60 7.66 -15.27 -8.34
CA ALA A 60 8.25 -15.07 -7.03
C ALA A 60 7.21 -14.52 -6.03
N GLN A 61 7.32 -14.95 -4.77
CA GLN A 61 6.45 -14.49 -3.69
C GLN A 61 7.14 -13.39 -2.91
N TYR A 62 6.46 -12.25 -2.79
CA TYR A 62 6.94 -11.10 -2.02
C TYR A 62 5.98 -10.82 -0.87
N PRO A 63 6.47 -10.30 0.27
CA PRO A 63 5.56 -9.79 1.29
C PRO A 63 4.88 -8.52 0.77
N VAL A 64 3.55 -8.53 0.77
CA VAL A 64 2.74 -7.41 0.28
C VAL A 64 2.05 -6.74 1.46
N LEU A 65 2.35 -5.47 1.69
CA LEU A 65 1.68 -4.65 2.68
C LEU A 65 0.68 -3.75 1.94
N HIS A 66 -0.58 -4.06 2.10
CA HIS A 66 -1.68 -3.33 1.47
C HIS A 66 -2.42 -2.50 2.53
N PHE A 67 -2.38 -1.18 2.35
CA PHE A 67 -3.03 -0.23 3.25
C PHE A 67 -4.10 0.54 2.50
N SER A 68 -5.35 0.41 2.94
CA SER A 68 -6.48 1.18 2.40
C SER A 68 -6.80 2.31 3.36
N LEU A 69 -6.50 3.55 2.98
CA LEU A 69 -6.69 4.73 3.82
C LEU A 69 -8.16 5.15 3.92
N SER A 70 -9.04 4.52 3.13
CA SER A 70 -10.48 4.76 3.21
C SER A 70 -11.21 3.80 4.16
N LEU A 71 -10.45 2.93 4.85
CA LEU A 71 -11.03 1.94 5.76
C LEU A 71 -11.90 2.56 6.85
N LYS A 72 -11.53 3.76 7.32
CA LYS A 72 -12.28 4.49 8.35
C LYS A 72 -12.47 5.94 7.92
N ARG A 73 -13.70 6.43 8.01
CA ARG A 73 -13.99 7.84 7.78
C ARG A 73 -13.39 8.69 8.89
N ILE A 74 -12.75 9.79 8.52
CA ILE A 74 -12.10 10.71 9.47
C ILE A 74 -13.04 11.85 9.80
N VAL A 75 -13.42 11.93 11.06
CA VAL A 75 -14.26 13.02 11.60
C VAL A 75 -13.46 13.86 12.60
N THR A 76 -12.58 13.21 13.38
CA THR A 76 -11.71 13.87 14.36
C THR A 76 -10.26 13.48 14.08
N ILE A 77 -9.31 14.21 14.67
CA ILE A 77 -7.88 13.87 14.50
C ILE A 77 -7.55 12.50 15.10
N GLU A 78 -8.23 12.09 16.15
CA GLU A 78 -8.03 10.79 16.78
C GLU A 78 -8.39 9.64 15.83
N ASP A 79 -9.31 9.88 14.92
CA ASP A 79 -9.70 8.87 13.91
C ASP A 79 -8.53 8.48 13.01
N VAL A 80 -7.63 9.42 12.71
CA VAL A 80 -6.43 9.13 11.92
C VAL A 80 -5.55 8.12 12.65
N GLY A 81 -5.36 8.33 13.94
CA GLY A 81 -4.60 7.41 14.79
C GLY A 81 -5.21 6.01 14.80
N TYR A 82 -6.53 5.91 14.96
CA TYR A 82 -7.23 4.63 14.93
C TYR A 82 -7.09 3.95 13.57
N LEU A 83 -7.18 4.71 12.48
CA LEU A 83 -7.01 4.17 11.13
C LEU A 83 -5.60 3.59 10.95
N LEU A 84 -4.57 4.40 11.22
CA LEU A 84 -3.18 3.98 11.01
C LEU A 84 -2.80 2.81 11.92
N ASP A 85 -3.23 2.86 13.18
CA ASP A 85 -2.99 1.76 14.12
C ASP A 85 -3.64 0.46 13.62
N SER A 86 -4.87 0.54 13.16
CA SER A 86 -5.60 -0.63 12.65
C SER A 86 -4.91 -1.24 11.44
N LEU A 87 -4.47 -0.39 10.50
CA LEU A 87 -3.79 -0.86 9.28
C LEU A 87 -2.46 -1.54 9.60
N LEU A 88 -1.68 -0.96 10.50
CA LEU A 88 -0.38 -1.51 10.88
C LEU A 88 -0.53 -2.78 11.70
N ARG A 89 -1.48 -2.80 12.63
CA ARG A 89 -1.67 -3.92 13.54
C ARG A 89 -1.93 -5.23 12.84
N ASP A 90 -2.68 -5.22 11.74
CA ASP A 90 -3.00 -6.45 11.01
C ASP A 90 -1.73 -7.13 10.48
N PHE A 91 -0.77 -6.35 10.00
CA PHE A 91 0.51 -6.90 9.53
C PHE A 91 1.47 -7.17 10.69
N GLU A 92 1.40 -6.39 11.75
CA GLU A 92 2.21 -6.64 12.95
C GLU A 92 1.88 -7.98 13.61
N LYS A 93 0.64 -8.44 13.48
CA LYS A 93 0.26 -9.79 13.93
C LYS A 93 1.01 -10.88 13.17
N ILE A 94 1.39 -10.60 11.92
CA ILE A 94 2.09 -11.56 11.07
C ILE A 94 3.60 -11.48 11.30
N TYR A 95 4.17 -10.26 11.31
CA TYR A 95 5.62 -10.06 11.29
C TYR A 95 6.21 -9.66 12.65
N GLY A 96 5.38 -9.28 13.60
CA GLY A 96 5.81 -8.87 14.93
C GLY A 96 6.00 -7.37 15.06
N VAL A 97 6.27 -6.95 16.29
CA VAL A 97 6.46 -5.54 16.68
C VAL A 97 7.78 -5.40 17.39
N GLU A 98 8.52 -4.33 17.10
CA GLU A 98 9.75 -4.02 17.83
C GLU A 98 9.42 -3.57 19.25
N PRO A 99 10.02 -4.22 20.28
CA PRO A 99 9.78 -3.82 21.66
C PRO A 99 10.15 -2.35 21.92
N GLY A 100 9.32 -1.67 22.69
CA GLY A 100 9.58 -0.28 23.08
C GLY A 100 9.05 0.79 22.14
N THR A 101 8.53 0.41 20.98
CA THR A 101 7.94 1.38 20.06
C THR A 101 6.56 1.81 20.56
N ALA A 102 6.36 3.12 20.70
CA ALA A 102 5.06 3.65 21.10
C ALA A 102 4.03 3.46 19.98
N LYS A 103 2.79 3.15 20.35
CA LYS A 103 1.70 2.90 19.40
C LYS A 103 1.44 4.07 18.47
N THR A 104 1.70 5.30 18.92
CA THR A 104 1.46 6.52 18.14
C THR A 104 2.58 6.88 17.19
N GLN A 105 3.69 6.14 17.20
CA GLN A 105 4.82 6.37 16.30
C GLN A 105 4.60 5.59 15.00
N TYR A 106 3.61 6.02 14.23
CA TYR A 106 3.15 5.29 13.04
C TYR A 106 4.22 5.16 11.97
N GLY A 107 5.02 6.19 11.75
CA GLY A 107 6.13 6.13 10.78
C GLY A 107 7.19 5.11 11.16
N ILE A 108 7.56 5.08 12.44
CA ILE A 108 8.54 4.10 12.96
C ILE A 108 7.96 2.69 12.84
N ARG A 109 6.68 2.51 13.17
CA ARG A 109 6.02 1.22 13.03
C ARG A 109 5.99 0.75 11.57
N MET A 110 5.72 1.66 10.63
CA MET A 110 5.77 1.36 9.20
C MET A 110 7.16 0.88 8.80
N LYS A 111 8.20 1.62 9.19
CA LYS A 111 9.59 1.27 8.87
C LYS A 111 9.94 -0.10 9.44
N ASP A 112 9.66 -0.33 10.71
CA ASP A 112 9.98 -1.60 11.38
C ASP A 112 9.24 -2.76 10.72
N LEU A 113 8.00 -2.54 10.33
CA LEU A 113 7.19 -3.55 9.66
C LEU A 113 7.81 -3.97 8.32
N VAL A 114 8.25 -3.00 7.52
CA VAL A 114 8.93 -3.27 6.25
C VAL A 114 10.21 -4.07 6.49
N LEU A 115 11.02 -3.66 7.47
CA LEU A 115 12.28 -4.34 7.78
C LEU A 115 12.04 -5.77 8.26
N ARG A 116 11.04 -5.98 9.12
CA ARG A 116 10.71 -7.33 9.63
C ARG A 116 10.17 -8.23 8.53
N ALA A 117 9.25 -7.73 7.71
CA ALA A 117 8.69 -8.52 6.62
C ALA A 117 9.79 -8.94 5.64
N GLY A 118 10.70 -8.03 5.31
CA GLY A 118 11.84 -8.34 4.44
C GLY A 118 12.77 -9.36 5.05
N ALA A 119 13.13 -9.21 6.32
CA ALA A 119 14.05 -10.12 7.02
C ALA A 119 13.46 -11.53 7.13
N GLN A 120 12.15 -11.64 7.44
CA GLN A 120 11.52 -12.94 7.65
C GLN A 120 11.27 -13.70 6.35
N THR A 121 11.06 -12.99 5.25
CA THR A 121 10.78 -13.62 3.94
C THR A 121 12.02 -13.74 3.06
N GLY A 122 13.07 -13.00 3.35
CA GLY A 122 14.25 -12.93 2.48
C GLY A 122 13.99 -12.19 1.18
N GLN A 123 12.87 -11.46 1.07
CA GLN A 123 12.46 -10.74 -0.13
C GLN A 123 12.27 -9.27 0.17
N LYS A 124 12.37 -8.43 -0.88
CA LYS A 124 12.00 -7.03 -0.75
C LYS A 124 10.48 -6.91 -0.61
N VAL A 125 10.02 -5.82 -0.02
CA VAL A 125 8.62 -5.63 0.33
C VAL A 125 7.89 -4.85 -0.76
N VAL A 126 6.65 -5.23 -1.01
CA VAL A 126 5.74 -4.50 -1.90
C VAL A 126 4.76 -3.69 -1.05
N LEU A 127 4.65 -2.39 -1.35
CA LEU A 127 3.68 -1.51 -0.70
C LEU A 127 2.59 -1.13 -1.70
N LEU A 128 1.36 -1.40 -1.32
CA LEU A 128 0.17 -0.97 -2.06
C LEU A 128 -0.64 -0.07 -1.13
N ILE A 129 -0.68 1.22 -1.45
CA ILE A 129 -1.39 2.22 -0.64
C ILE A 129 -2.57 2.73 -1.45
N ASP A 130 -3.76 2.31 -1.06
CA ASP A 130 -4.99 2.66 -1.76
C ASP A 130 -5.65 3.87 -1.11
N GLU A 131 -6.09 4.79 -1.95
CA GLU A 131 -6.79 6.01 -1.52
C GLU A 131 -6.02 6.78 -0.43
N TYR A 132 -4.75 7.07 -0.71
CA TYR A 132 -3.84 7.70 0.26
C TYR A 132 -4.38 9.02 0.82
N ASP A 133 -5.19 9.74 0.05
CA ASP A 133 -5.70 11.06 0.40
C ASP A 133 -7.13 11.04 0.97
N ALA A 134 -7.73 9.87 1.18
CA ALA A 134 -9.07 9.77 1.72
C ALA A 134 -9.25 10.53 3.04
N PRO A 135 -8.31 10.44 4.01
CA PRO A 135 -8.44 11.21 5.25
C PRO A 135 -8.41 12.74 5.02
N ILE A 136 -7.65 13.20 4.03
CA ILE A 136 -7.58 14.62 3.68
C ILE A 136 -8.92 15.07 3.11
N LEU A 137 -9.48 14.28 2.18
CA LEU A 137 -10.75 14.57 1.55
C LEU A 137 -11.91 14.62 2.57
N ASP A 138 -11.88 13.75 3.56
CA ASP A 138 -12.88 13.72 4.63
C ASP A 138 -12.89 15.01 5.45
N THR A 139 -11.79 15.76 5.49
CA THR A 139 -11.60 16.90 6.39
C THR A 139 -11.46 18.23 5.65
N MET A 140 -11.78 18.28 4.36
CA MET A 140 -11.66 19.50 3.55
C MET A 140 -12.53 20.67 4.03
N HIS A 141 -13.58 20.39 4.80
CA HIS A 141 -14.50 21.39 5.36
C HIS A 141 -13.91 22.12 6.56
N ASP A 142 -12.78 21.70 7.09
CA ASP A 142 -12.17 22.25 8.31
C ASP A 142 -10.65 22.33 8.09
N ASP A 143 -10.15 23.55 7.82
CA ASP A 143 -8.76 23.78 7.46
C ASP A 143 -7.77 23.34 8.55
N LYS A 144 -8.10 23.59 9.81
CA LYS A 144 -7.25 23.18 10.93
C LYS A 144 -7.15 21.67 11.06
N LEU A 145 -8.29 21.00 10.94
CA LEU A 145 -8.33 19.54 11.02
C LEU A 145 -7.58 18.95 9.82
N MET A 146 -7.82 19.49 8.63
CA MET A 146 -7.15 19.01 7.41
C MET A 146 -5.62 19.14 7.53
N ASP A 147 -5.12 20.25 8.06
CA ASP A 147 -3.67 20.44 8.25
C ASP A 147 -3.10 19.44 9.25
N ALA A 148 -3.81 19.18 10.34
CA ALA A 148 -3.39 18.19 11.35
C ALA A 148 -3.36 16.78 10.74
N VAL A 149 -4.36 16.44 9.92
CA VAL A 149 -4.43 15.17 9.21
C VAL A 149 -3.26 15.02 8.24
N ARG A 150 -2.98 16.05 7.45
CA ARG A 150 -1.84 16.05 6.52
C ARG A 150 -0.53 15.80 7.25
N HIS A 151 -0.37 16.41 8.41
CA HIS A 151 0.84 16.27 9.22
C HIS A 151 1.05 14.83 9.68
N GLN A 152 -0.01 14.21 10.21
CA GLN A 152 0.06 12.81 10.64
C GLN A 152 0.32 11.86 9.47
N LEU A 153 -0.32 12.08 8.32
CA LEU A 153 -0.09 11.24 7.15
C LEU A 153 1.33 11.40 6.63
N ARG A 154 1.87 12.62 6.65
CA ARG A 154 3.26 12.84 6.24
C ARG A 154 4.23 12.05 7.11
N ASP A 155 4.01 12.04 8.42
CA ASP A 155 4.85 11.26 9.33
C ASP A 155 4.77 9.76 9.03
N PHE A 156 3.58 9.29 8.68
CA PHE A 156 3.37 7.89 8.33
C PHE A 156 4.07 7.50 7.03
N TYR A 157 4.03 8.37 6.02
CA TYR A 157 4.60 8.08 4.70
C TYR A 157 6.10 8.40 4.58
N SER A 158 6.63 9.27 5.43
CA SER A 158 8.00 9.76 5.29
C SER A 158 9.07 8.66 5.28
N PRO A 159 8.93 7.54 6.00
CA PRO A 159 9.95 6.50 5.97
C PRO A 159 10.09 5.78 4.62
N ILE A 160 9.08 5.85 3.75
CA ILE A 160 9.08 5.10 2.49
C ILE A 160 10.30 5.48 1.63
N LYS A 161 10.62 6.77 1.55
CA LYS A 161 11.76 7.24 0.75
C LYS A 161 13.11 6.71 1.27
N ASP A 162 13.21 6.46 2.57
CA ASP A 162 14.43 5.95 3.17
C ASP A 162 14.53 4.43 3.10
N LEU A 163 13.46 3.77 2.66
CA LEU A 163 13.39 2.31 2.57
C LEU A 163 13.58 1.79 1.15
N ASP A 164 14.05 2.62 0.23
CA ASP A 164 14.14 2.27 -1.19
C ASP A 164 14.82 0.91 -1.42
N SER A 165 15.96 0.66 -0.77
CA SER A 165 16.69 -0.60 -0.94
C SER A 165 15.93 -1.83 -0.41
N LYS A 166 14.91 -1.63 0.40
CA LYS A 166 14.10 -2.70 1.00
C LYS A 166 12.77 -2.92 0.27
N LEU A 167 12.47 -2.07 -0.72
CA LEU A 167 11.21 -2.11 -1.44
C LEU A 167 11.39 -2.68 -2.84
N GLN A 168 10.50 -3.57 -3.23
CA GLN A 168 10.42 -4.13 -4.58
C GLN A 168 9.56 -3.28 -5.49
N PHE A 169 8.43 -2.79 -4.95
CA PHE A 169 7.44 -2.08 -5.74
C PHE A 169 6.56 -1.25 -4.81
N VAL A 170 6.20 -0.05 -5.24
CA VAL A 170 5.31 0.84 -4.50
C VAL A 170 4.25 1.37 -5.45
N PHE A 171 3.00 1.14 -5.11
CA PHE A 171 1.87 1.63 -5.89
C PHE A 171 0.92 2.40 -4.98
N ILE A 172 0.67 3.65 -5.31
CA ILE A 172 -0.17 4.54 -4.52
C ILE A 172 -1.31 5.04 -5.39
N THR A 173 -2.53 4.97 -4.87
CA THR A 173 -3.69 5.55 -5.55
C THR A 173 -4.29 6.67 -4.72
N GLY A 174 -4.92 7.63 -5.40
CA GLY A 174 -5.61 8.74 -4.77
C GLY A 174 -6.54 9.43 -5.76
N LYS A 175 -7.25 10.45 -5.27
CA LYS A 175 -8.15 11.28 -6.08
C LYS A 175 -7.53 12.62 -6.42
N ILE A 176 -6.62 13.10 -5.58
CA ILE A 176 -5.90 14.35 -5.79
C ILE A 176 -4.57 14.02 -6.44
N GLY A 177 -4.28 14.65 -7.55
CA GLY A 177 -3.01 14.46 -8.28
C GLY A 177 -1.82 15.08 -7.59
#